data_8d8437ce66783e43efe55e93e89f0d26
#
_entry.id   8d8437ce66783e43efe55e93e89f0d26
#
_cell.length_a   1.000
_cell.length_b   1.000
_cell.length_c   1.000
_cell.angle_alpha   90.00
_cell.angle_beta   90.00
_cell.angle_gamma   90.00
#
_symmetry.space_group_name_H-M   'P 1'
#
loop_
_entity.id
_entity.type
_entity.pdbx_description
1 polymer ?
#
loop_
_entity_poly.entity_id
_entity_poly.type
_entity_poly.pdbx_seq_one_letter_code
_entity_poly.pdbx_strand_id
1 'polypeptide(L)'
;MRKKNFIILMLMFGFISLFSGEKTRQEIVSELFNSIEGWFGVPYVLGGQDKSGIDCSGFTGVVYQKVFNMTLPRTVASQKNLGQTVVDKLQPGDLVFFDTLGSGVSHVGIYVFDNKFIHAASAGPNIGVIKSSLDEKYYKNRYLFAKRVVKLPPFA
;
A
#
# COMPACT_ATOMS: atom_id res chain seq x y z
N MET A 1 -16.08 -6.49 75.33
CA MET A 1 -16.63 -6.56 73.94
C MET A 1 -15.59 -5.96 73.00
N ARG A 2 -14.82 -6.76 72.27
CA ARG A 2 -13.80 -6.34 71.31
C ARG A 2 -14.39 -6.42 69.91
N LYS A 3 -14.57 -5.25 69.26
CA LYS A 3 -14.96 -5.20 67.83
C LYS A 3 -13.76 -5.54 66.97
N LYS A 4 -13.85 -6.61 66.21
CA LYS A 4 -12.83 -6.97 65.19
C LYS A 4 -13.19 -6.18 63.92
N ASN A 5 -12.29 -5.23 63.58
CA ASN A 5 -12.34 -4.55 62.28
C ASN A 5 -11.80 -5.50 61.21
N PHE A 6 -12.67 -5.90 60.28
CA PHE A 6 -12.32 -6.67 59.11
C PHE A 6 -11.91 -5.68 58.00
N ILE A 7 -10.62 -5.56 57.75
CA ILE A 7 -10.11 -4.76 56.63
C ILE A 7 -10.17 -5.68 55.40
N ILE A 8 -11.13 -5.40 54.53
CA ILE A 8 -11.20 -6.04 53.22
C ILE A 8 -10.18 -5.34 52.33
N LEU A 9 -9.03 -6.00 52.09
CA LEU A 9 -8.04 -5.56 51.11
C LEU A 9 -8.54 -5.96 49.72
N MET A 10 -9.15 -5.01 49.01
CA MET A 10 -9.63 -5.18 47.62
C MET A 10 -8.40 -5.12 46.71
N LEU A 11 -7.87 -6.28 46.34
CA LEU A 11 -6.86 -6.42 45.31
C LEU A 11 -7.50 -6.07 43.98
N MET A 12 -7.34 -4.83 43.51
CA MET A 12 -7.59 -4.45 42.12
C MET A 12 -6.51 -5.10 41.26
N PHE A 13 -6.78 -6.30 40.79
CA PHE A 13 -6.05 -6.87 39.66
C PHE A 13 -6.41 -6.05 38.42
N GLY A 14 -5.58 -5.06 38.11
CA GLY A 14 -5.63 -4.38 36.83
C GLY A 14 -5.39 -5.38 35.72
N PHE A 15 -6.45 -5.79 35.05
CA PHE A 15 -6.38 -6.56 33.83
C PHE A 15 -5.82 -5.62 32.74
N ILE A 16 -4.50 -5.52 32.62
CA ILE A 16 -3.86 -4.95 31.45
C ILE A 16 -4.10 -5.97 30.33
N SER A 17 -5.23 -5.84 29.67
CA SER A 17 -5.48 -6.49 28.40
C SER A 17 -4.44 -5.94 27.42
N LEU A 18 -3.39 -6.69 27.16
CA LEU A 18 -2.51 -6.51 26.01
C LEU A 18 -3.37 -6.78 24.76
N PHE A 19 -4.14 -5.79 24.38
CA PHE A 19 -4.79 -5.75 23.09
C PHE A 19 -3.70 -5.58 22.04
N SER A 20 -3.12 -6.70 21.59
CA SER A 20 -2.44 -6.78 20.31
C SER A 20 -3.55 -6.69 19.25
N GLY A 21 -4.15 -5.50 19.13
CA GLY A 21 -5.22 -5.25 18.18
C GLY A 21 -4.68 -5.32 16.77
N GLU A 22 -5.27 -6.14 15.91
CA GLU A 22 -5.08 -6.01 14.47
C GLU A 22 -5.37 -4.57 14.06
N LYS A 23 -4.50 -4.00 13.20
CA LYS A 23 -4.69 -2.63 12.70
C LYS A 23 -6.04 -2.52 11.99
N THR A 24 -6.75 -1.46 12.29
CA THR A 24 -7.98 -1.11 11.58
C THR A 24 -7.67 -0.75 10.12
N ARG A 25 -8.68 -0.79 9.27
CA ARG A 25 -8.57 -0.36 7.88
C ARG A 25 -8.05 1.07 7.76
N GLN A 26 -8.55 1.99 8.59
CA GLN A 26 -8.15 3.39 8.61
C GLN A 26 -6.68 3.56 8.96
N GLU A 27 -6.18 2.83 9.94
CA GLU A 27 -4.76 2.86 10.33
C GLU A 27 -3.86 2.37 9.19
N ILE A 28 -4.23 1.25 8.53
CA ILE A 28 -3.46 0.71 7.40
C ILE A 28 -3.45 1.70 6.23
N VAL A 29 -4.60 2.28 5.89
CA VAL A 29 -4.70 3.26 4.81
C VAL A 29 -3.90 4.52 5.14
N SER A 30 -3.95 5.02 6.37
CA SER A 30 -3.14 6.16 6.82
C SER A 30 -1.64 5.85 6.71
N GLU A 31 -1.23 4.67 7.14
CA GLU A 31 0.17 4.23 7.03
C GLU A 31 0.63 4.11 5.57
N LEU A 32 -0.25 3.63 4.68
CA LEU A 32 0.01 3.59 3.25
C LEU A 32 0.31 4.99 2.69
N PHE A 33 -0.54 5.98 3.00
CA PHE A 33 -0.34 7.35 2.56
C PHE A 33 0.94 7.96 3.13
N ASN A 34 1.18 7.82 4.42
CA ASN A 34 2.39 8.32 5.09
C ASN A 34 3.65 7.68 4.49
N SER A 35 3.60 6.39 4.14
CA SER A 35 4.71 5.71 3.49
C SER A 35 4.99 6.25 2.09
N ILE A 36 3.94 6.54 1.32
CA ILE A 36 4.02 7.06 -0.05
C ILE A 36 4.51 8.51 -0.07
N GLU A 37 4.04 9.35 0.86
CA GLU A 37 4.28 10.79 0.86
C GLU A 37 5.75 11.15 0.73
N GLY A 38 6.61 10.46 1.47
CA GLY A 38 8.05 10.69 1.42
C GLY A 38 8.71 10.30 0.08
N TRP A 39 8.00 9.69 -0.86
CA TRP A 39 8.55 9.25 -2.15
C TRP A 39 8.26 10.22 -3.30
N PHE A 40 7.32 11.15 -3.16
CA PHE A 40 7.02 12.09 -4.23
C PHE A 40 8.26 12.85 -4.70
N GLY A 41 8.44 12.93 -6.03
CA GLY A 41 9.57 13.60 -6.65
C GLY A 41 10.87 12.80 -6.68
N VAL A 42 10.93 11.60 -6.08
CA VAL A 42 12.10 10.71 -6.26
C VAL A 42 12.23 10.35 -7.74
N PRO A 43 13.42 10.55 -8.36
CA PRO A 43 13.59 10.37 -9.79
C PRO A 43 13.40 8.90 -10.21
N TYR A 44 12.92 8.70 -11.44
CA TYR A 44 12.88 7.37 -12.04
C TYR A 44 14.29 6.92 -12.43
N VAL A 45 14.69 5.75 -11.93
CA VAL A 45 15.91 5.06 -12.35
C VAL A 45 15.57 3.59 -12.54
N LEU A 46 15.77 3.07 -13.74
CA LEU A 46 15.54 1.65 -14.03
C LEU A 46 16.42 0.77 -13.14
N GLY A 47 15.83 -0.19 -12.44
CA GLY A 47 16.52 -1.02 -11.47
C GLY A 47 16.67 -0.39 -10.08
N GLY A 48 16.34 0.89 -9.93
CA GLY A 48 16.45 1.63 -8.66
C GLY A 48 15.47 1.15 -7.59
N GLN A 49 15.84 1.28 -6.32
CA GLN A 49 15.06 0.82 -5.17
C GLN A 49 15.19 1.75 -3.95
N ASP A 50 15.71 2.94 -4.10
CA ASP A 50 15.96 3.88 -3.00
C ASP A 50 15.68 5.33 -3.38
N LYS A 51 16.02 6.27 -2.47
CA LYS A 51 15.77 7.70 -2.65
C LYS A 51 16.65 8.38 -3.68
N SER A 52 17.74 7.76 -4.13
CA SER A 52 18.56 8.28 -5.23
C SER A 52 17.93 7.98 -6.59
N GLY A 53 17.04 6.99 -6.66
CA GLY A 53 16.28 6.65 -7.84
C GLY A 53 15.49 5.34 -7.67
N ILE A 54 14.31 5.28 -8.27
CA ILE A 54 13.42 4.14 -8.12
C ILE A 54 12.66 3.86 -9.42
N ASP A 55 12.48 2.57 -9.76
CA ASP A 55 11.54 2.20 -10.82
C ASP A 55 10.15 1.81 -10.29
N CYS A 56 9.20 1.55 -11.18
CA CYS A 56 7.81 1.30 -10.82
C CYS A 56 7.64 0.08 -9.89
N SER A 57 8.31 -1.03 -10.17
CA SER A 57 8.24 -2.24 -9.33
C SER A 57 9.08 -2.12 -8.05
N GLY A 58 10.16 -1.36 -8.06
CA GLY A 58 10.91 -0.99 -6.87
C GLY A 58 10.05 -0.17 -5.92
N PHE A 59 9.35 0.84 -6.43
CA PHE A 59 8.45 1.68 -5.64
C PHE A 59 7.34 0.87 -4.96
N THR A 60 6.64 0.02 -5.70
CA THR A 60 5.62 -0.85 -5.09
C THR A 60 6.22 -1.77 -4.03
N GLY A 61 7.42 -2.30 -4.28
CA GLY A 61 8.14 -3.18 -3.35
C GLY A 61 8.47 -2.49 -2.02
N VAL A 62 9.04 -1.29 -2.05
CA VAL A 62 9.41 -0.57 -0.82
C VAL A 62 8.20 -0.13 -0.01
N VAL A 63 7.11 0.28 -0.67
CA VAL A 63 5.86 0.64 0.02
C VAL A 63 5.23 -0.60 0.66
N TYR A 64 5.15 -1.72 -0.05
CA TYR A 64 4.58 -2.95 0.50
C TYR A 64 5.40 -3.52 1.65
N GLN A 65 6.73 -3.47 1.56
CA GLN A 65 7.60 -3.88 2.66
C GLN A 65 7.36 -3.01 3.90
N LYS A 66 7.20 -1.70 3.72
CA LYS A 66 7.00 -0.76 4.82
C LYS A 66 5.64 -0.90 5.50
N VAL A 67 4.56 -1.02 4.71
CA VAL A 67 3.17 -0.97 5.22
C VAL A 67 2.66 -2.34 5.64
N PHE A 68 2.96 -3.36 4.84
CA PHE A 68 2.39 -4.70 5.01
C PHE A 68 3.42 -5.73 5.50
N ASN A 69 4.69 -5.31 5.71
CA ASN A 69 5.81 -6.21 6.00
C ASN A 69 5.92 -7.35 4.97
N MET A 70 5.63 -7.05 3.71
CA MET A 70 5.57 -8.01 2.61
C MET A 70 6.62 -7.68 1.54
N THR A 71 7.51 -8.62 1.26
CA THR A 71 8.47 -8.52 0.17
C THR A 71 7.80 -8.90 -1.15
N LEU A 72 7.69 -7.95 -2.08
CA LEU A 72 7.24 -8.21 -3.44
C LEU A 72 8.38 -8.66 -4.34
N PRO A 73 8.12 -9.50 -5.37
CA PRO A 73 9.10 -9.79 -6.40
C PRO A 73 9.61 -8.51 -7.08
N ARG A 74 10.87 -8.54 -7.54
CA ARG A 74 11.54 -7.33 -8.05
C ARG A 74 10.95 -6.75 -9.33
N THR A 75 10.33 -7.58 -10.18
CA THR A 75 9.91 -7.16 -11.52
C THR A 75 8.40 -7.04 -11.65
N VAL A 76 7.93 -6.15 -12.53
CA VAL A 76 6.52 -6.03 -12.90
C VAL A 76 5.96 -7.36 -13.39
N ALA A 77 6.73 -8.09 -14.22
CA ALA A 77 6.36 -9.39 -14.77
C ALA A 77 6.10 -10.45 -13.68
N SER A 78 6.77 -10.37 -12.56
CA SER A 78 6.53 -11.26 -11.42
C SER A 78 5.43 -10.75 -10.50
N GLN A 79 5.35 -9.43 -10.27
CA GLN A 79 4.32 -8.82 -9.42
C GLN A 79 2.90 -9.02 -9.96
N LYS A 80 2.71 -9.04 -11.28
CA LYS A 80 1.40 -9.29 -11.90
C LYS A 80 0.77 -10.65 -11.54
N ASN A 81 1.56 -11.59 -11.05
CA ASN A 81 1.10 -12.93 -10.67
C ASN A 81 0.69 -13.02 -9.20
N LEU A 82 0.86 -11.95 -8.42
CA LEU A 82 0.50 -11.93 -7.01
C LEU A 82 -1.01 -11.74 -6.79
N GLY A 83 -1.48 -12.23 -5.66
CA GLY A 83 -2.82 -11.97 -5.17
C GLY A 83 -3.94 -12.39 -6.13
N GLN A 84 -5.10 -11.77 -5.96
CA GLN A 84 -6.29 -12.03 -6.77
C GLN A 84 -6.54 -10.88 -7.75
N THR A 85 -7.03 -11.21 -8.96
CA THR A 85 -7.49 -10.18 -9.90
C THR A 85 -8.71 -9.48 -9.31
N VAL A 86 -8.67 -8.15 -9.28
CA VAL A 86 -9.78 -7.34 -8.78
C VAL A 86 -10.86 -7.27 -9.86
N VAL A 87 -12.03 -7.79 -9.53
CA VAL A 87 -13.23 -7.78 -10.41
C VAL A 87 -14.31 -6.84 -9.87
N ASP A 88 -14.12 -6.30 -8.70
CA ASP A 88 -15.01 -5.37 -8.01
C ASP A 88 -14.39 -3.97 -7.91
N LYS A 89 -14.79 -3.20 -6.91
CA LYS A 89 -14.26 -1.86 -6.65
C LYS A 89 -12.81 -1.92 -6.18
N LEU A 90 -11.94 -1.11 -6.79
CA LEU A 90 -10.56 -0.91 -6.35
C LEU A 90 -10.50 -0.37 -4.93
N GLN A 91 -9.47 -0.79 -4.19
CA GLN A 91 -9.23 -0.37 -2.81
C GLN A 91 -7.79 0.16 -2.68
N PRO A 92 -7.53 1.10 -1.74
CA PRO A 92 -6.17 1.54 -1.47
C PRO A 92 -5.24 0.36 -1.21
N GLY A 93 -4.08 0.39 -1.87
CA GLY A 93 -3.11 -0.70 -1.83
C GLY A 93 -3.24 -1.71 -2.99
N ASP A 94 -4.33 -1.74 -3.76
CA ASP A 94 -4.39 -2.58 -4.96
C ASP A 94 -3.29 -2.17 -5.95
N LEU A 95 -2.62 -3.15 -6.54
CA LEU A 95 -1.64 -2.92 -7.61
C LEU A 95 -2.37 -2.78 -8.94
N VAL A 96 -2.15 -1.68 -9.65
CA VAL A 96 -2.73 -1.42 -10.98
C VAL A 96 -1.66 -1.60 -12.06
N PHE A 97 -1.99 -2.34 -13.10
CA PHE A 97 -1.05 -2.76 -14.16
C PHE A 97 -1.43 -2.19 -15.52
N PHE A 98 -0.41 -1.80 -16.28
CA PHE A 98 -0.56 -1.14 -17.57
C PHE A 98 0.36 -1.74 -18.64
N ASP A 99 -0.07 -1.63 -19.89
CA ASP A 99 0.77 -1.81 -21.08
C ASP A 99 1.24 -0.44 -21.59
N THR A 100 2.40 0.00 -21.13
CA THR A 100 2.98 1.28 -21.54
C THR A 100 3.94 1.15 -22.72
N LEU A 101 4.31 -0.10 -23.10
CA LEU A 101 5.28 -0.41 -24.16
C LEU A 101 4.63 -1.07 -25.39
N GLY A 102 3.34 -1.42 -25.34
CA GLY A 102 2.63 -2.09 -26.45
C GLY A 102 2.93 -3.60 -26.57
N SER A 103 3.53 -4.21 -25.57
CA SER A 103 3.93 -5.63 -25.58
C SER A 103 3.39 -6.41 -24.36
N GLY A 104 2.37 -5.88 -23.69
CA GLY A 104 1.77 -6.45 -22.50
C GLY A 104 2.17 -5.73 -21.22
N VAL A 105 2.02 -6.41 -20.08
CA VAL A 105 2.25 -5.79 -18.76
C VAL A 105 3.69 -5.29 -18.63
N SER A 106 3.85 -3.97 -18.55
CA SER A 106 5.15 -3.29 -18.51
C SER A 106 5.28 -2.25 -17.39
N HIS A 107 4.16 -1.89 -16.73
CA HIS A 107 4.15 -0.86 -15.70
C HIS A 107 3.20 -1.20 -14.57
N VAL A 108 3.49 -0.71 -13.36
CA VAL A 108 2.71 -0.93 -12.15
C VAL A 108 2.66 0.32 -11.28
N GLY A 109 1.54 0.51 -10.60
CA GLY A 109 1.36 1.54 -9.56
C GLY A 109 0.51 1.02 -8.41
N ILE A 110 0.38 1.83 -7.36
CA ILE A 110 -0.46 1.56 -6.19
C ILE A 110 -1.69 2.44 -6.27
N TYR A 111 -2.86 1.81 -6.33
CA TYR A 111 -4.13 2.54 -6.26
C TYR A 111 -4.32 3.17 -4.88
N VAL A 112 -4.86 4.38 -4.85
CA VAL A 112 -5.15 5.12 -3.62
C VAL A 112 -6.65 5.39 -3.47
N PHE A 113 -7.18 6.48 -4.01
CA PHE A 113 -8.60 6.83 -4.00
C PHE A 113 -8.99 7.57 -5.28
N ASP A 114 -10.28 7.70 -5.55
CA ASP A 114 -10.85 8.57 -6.59
C ASP A 114 -10.20 8.35 -7.97
N ASN A 115 -10.07 7.10 -8.37
CA ASN A 115 -9.39 6.71 -9.60
C ASN A 115 -7.93 7.20 -9.71
N LYS A 116 -7.29 7.50 -8.56
CA LYS A 116 -5.88 7.91 -8.51
C LYS A 116 -4.99 6.73 -8.12
N PHE A 117 -3.77 6.77 -8.63
CA PHE A 117 -2.71 5.85 -8.27
C PHE A 117 -1.37 6.56 -8.21
N ILE A 118 -0.43 5.99 -7.45
CA ILE A 118 0.93 6.51 -7.31
C ILE A 118 1.89 5.52 -7.96
N HIS A 119 2.83 6.01 -8.70
CA HIS A 119 3.81 5.19 -9.42
C HIS A 119 5.10 5.97 -9.70
N ALA A 120 6.18 5.25 -10.01
CA ALA A 120 7.39 5.86 -10.54
C ALA A 120 7.27 5.92 -12.09
N ALA A 121 6.98 7.11 -12.61
CA ALA A 121 6.82 7.37 -14.04
C ALA A 121 8.18 7.46 -14.74
N SER A 122 8.35 6.72 -15.84
CA SER A 122 9.59 6.73 -16.65
C SER A 122 9.53 7.71 -17.82
N ALA A 123 8.36 8.27 -18.12
CA ALA A 123 8.13 9.17 -19.25
C ALA A 123 6.99 10.14 -18.96
N GLY A 124 6.89 11.21 -19.76
CA GLY A 124 5.87 12.23 -19.65
C GLY A 124 6.43 13.55 -19.11
N PRO A 125 5.56 14.53 -18.82
CA PRO A 125 5.99 15.85 -18.36
C PRO A 125 6.60 15.84 -16.96
N ASN A 126 6.24 14.83 -16.14
CA ASN A 126 6.76 14.65 -14.79
C ASN A 126 7.31 13.22 -14.66
N ILE A 127 8.64 13.10 -14.52
CA ILE A 127 9.36 11.83 -14.38
C ILE A 127 9.68 11.61 -12.90
N GLY A 128 9.50 10.38 -12.39
CA GLY A 128 9.72 10.03 -11.00
C GLY A 128 8.44 9.59 -10.31
N VAL A 129 8.45 9.59 -8.98
CA VAL A 129 7.27 9.19 -8.21
C VAL A 129 6.23 10.30 -8.23
N ILE A 130 5.09 10.01 -8.86
CA ILE A 130 3.99 10.96 -9.09
C ILE A 130 2.63 10.32 -8.82
N LYS A 131 1.62 11.17 -8.69
CA LYS A 131 0.21 10.79 -8.67
C LYS A 131 -0.40 11.01 -10.05
N SER A 132 -1.06 9.99 -10.58
CA SER A 132 -1.80 10.01 -11.84
C SER A 132 -3.24 9.51 -11.67
N SER A 133 -4.06 9.66 -12.70
CA SER A 133 -5.45 9.19 -12.70
C SER A 133 -5.67 8.08 -13.72
N LEU A 134 -6.47 7.08 -13.34
CA LEU A 134 -6.99 6.07 -14.27
C LEU A 134 -7.93 6.69 -15.33
N ASP A 135 -8.45 7.89 -15.09
CA ASP A 135 -9.31 8.62 -16.04
C ASP A 135 -8.51 9.40 -17.08
N GLU A 136 -7.20 9.64 -16.85
CA GLU A 136 -6.33 10.25 -17.84
C GLU A 136 -6.27 9.38 -19.10
N LYS A 137 -6.49 9.98 -20.27
CA LYS A 137 -6.56 9.27 -21.57
C LYS A 137 -5.39 8.31 -21.78
N TYR A 138 -4.17 8.71 -21.36
CA TYR A 138 -2.97 7.88 -21.48
C TYR A 138 -3.10 6.58 -20.69
N TYR A 139 -3.44 6.65 -19.40
CA TYR A 139 -3.53 5.49 -18.52
C TYR A 139 -4.80 4.69 -18.74
N LYS A 140 -5.93 5.35 -19.00
CA LYS A 140 -7.21 4.70 -19.33
C LYS A 140 -7.10 3.73 -20.51
N ASN A 141 -6.37 4.15 -21.55
CA ASN A 141 -6.18 3.33 -22.75
C ASN A 141 -5.13 2.21 -22.58
N ARG A 142 -4.36 2.23 -21.49
CA ARG A 142 -3.26 1.28 -21.20
C ARG A 142 -3.49 0.42 -19.98
N TYR A 143 -4.53 0.70 -19.22
CA TYR A 143 -4.92 -0.11 -18.07
C TYR A 143 -5.31 -1.51 -18.52
N LEU A 144 -4.78 -2.52 -17.84
CA LEU A 144 -5.03 -3.93 -18.13
C LEU A 144 -5.89 -4.57 -17.04
N PHE A 145 -5.45 -4.52 -15.81
CA PHE A 145 -6.12 -5.09 -14.64
C PHE A 145 -5.50 -4.58 -13.35
N ALA A 146 -6.12 -4.93 -12.24
CA ALA A 146 -5.55 -4.74 -10.91
C ALA A 146 -5.44 -6.07 -10.14
N LYS A 147 -4.52 -6.08 -9.18
CA LYS A 147 -4.31 -7.20 -8.26
C LYS A 147 -4.46 -6.74 -6.81
N ARG A 148 -5.27 -7.46 -6.05
CA ARG A 148 -5.37 -7.33 -4.59
C ARG A 148 -4.46 -8.34 -3.94
N VAL A 149 -3.30 -7.87 -3.46
CA VAL A 149 -2.28 -8.70 -2.81
C VAL A 149 -2.56 -8.81 -1.32
N VAL A 150 -3.06 -7.74 -0.71
CA VAL A 150 -3.45 -7.69 0.70
C VAL A 150 -4.94 -7.37 0.80
N LYS A 151 -5.67 -8.18 1.55
CA LYS A 151 -7.06 -7.92 1.87
C LYS A 151 -7.11 -7.03 3.12
N LEU A 152 -7.59 -5.80 2.97
CA LEU A 152 -7.81 -4.91 4.11
C LEU A 152 -8.97 -5.40 4.98
N PRO A 153 -8.93 -5.17 6.31
CA PRO A 153 -10.07 -5.43 7.18
C PRO A 153 -11.34 -4.71 6.69
N PRO A 154 -12.55 -5.17 7.06
CA PRO A 154 -13.76 -4.43 6.79
C PRO A 154 -13.71 -3.04 7.46
N PHE A 155 -14.57 -2.12 7.02
CA PHE A 155 -14.80 -0.89 7.78
C PHE A 155 -15.46 -1.26 9.11
N ALA A 156 -14.99 -0.63 10.19
CA ALA A 156 -15.60 -0.75 11.51
C ALA A 156 -16.92 0.03 11.54
#